data_902859fa92e207f06803df186f1616fa
#
_entry.id   902859fa92e207f06803df186f1616fa
#
_cell.length_a   1.000
_cell.length_b   1.000
_cell.length_c   1.000
_cell.angle_alpha   90.00
_cell.angle_beta   90.00
_cell.angle_gamma   90.00
#
_symmetry.space_group_name_H-M   'P 1'
#
loop_
_entity.id
_entity.type
_entity.pdbx_description
1 polymer ?
#
loop_
_entity_poly.entity_id
_entity_poly.type
_entity_poly.pdbx_seq_one_letter_code
_entity_poly.pdbx_strand_id
1 'polypeptide(L)'
;MNRLRPSRWWLAGVLSVGLVAAASAQSKGVKLITAADMKPYLRFLGARELRGRSAPSVELDIAAKYLAVEAERIGLQPLMADGSYFQAVPVEVTTISTVRSYLRVVGPAGETRFSFPQAFTTTGPGASEWSASGGAVFAGSALNGPKPAWDDALGIDLKGKFVVVLDLPPPATPTGGAGQSASAARTRLLREKGAIGIITLVERTREANLAKKGLDFDIRERLRFLDVDTVNPPAVRAAGAAPPAQAAPASAPAGPFYAVEVRHEAGAAILGVSLDELGRLIDTVAGAQAVAPRLLARRSVDIAVAFDQRTTTTPNVVAYLPGSDPRLKDEYVVIGSHHDHNPPREGRIFPGSDDNASGCVAMLSIAKAMMAERPKRSVIFVWHTAEERGLVGAYYFVQHSPVPVEKITANLNFDMITRNDPNGIYLIGTTKLSTELDKSFRDANASIKLTLDYKYDDPAEPNRFFFRSDQYPYIRYGIPGVWVFCGTTPDYHQEGDVEEKADYGKMEKVTRLTYLVAMDIGNKPGLLKLDVLPEVTTRGKHNMKVVWQRAAPPSPPR
;
A
#
# COMPACT_ATOMS: atom_id res chain seq x y z
N MET A 1 -55.79 84.85 11.17
CA MET A 1 -55.81 84.61 9.70
C MET A 1 -54.58 83.86 9.29
N ASN A 2 -54.76 82.93 8.44
CA ASN A 2 -53.83 82.09 7.73
C ASN A 2 -53.31 80.84 8.45
N ARG A 3 -53.88 79.78 7.93
CA ARG A 3 -53.59 78.39 8.17
C ARG A 3 -52.27 77.99 7.52
N LEU A 4 -51.44 77.19 8.21
CA LEU A 4 -50.43 76.35 7.55
C LEU A 4 -50.68 74.89 7.91
N ARG A 5 -50.89 74.11 6.89
CA ARG A 5 -51.06 72.62 6.93
C ARG A 5 -49.72 71.96 7.15
N PRO A 6 -49.60 70.90 7.97
CA PRO A 6 -48.43 70.07 7.99
C PRO A 6 -48.53 68.99 6.89
N SER A 7 -47.50 68.88 6.05
CA SER A 7 -47.32 67.83 5.07
C SER A 7 -46.87 66.49 5.76
N ARG A 8 -47.73 65.48 5.59
CA ARG A 8 -47.41 64.11 5.96
C ARG A 8 -46.49 63.52 4.89
N TRP A 9 -45.30 63.10 5.27
CA TRP A 9 -44.54 62.06 4.58
C TRP A 9 -44.05 61.07 5.61
N TRP A 10 -44.87 60.03 5.83
CA TRP A 10 -44.43 58.79 6.46
C TRP A 10 -43.98 57.87 5.34
N LEU A 11 -42.67 57.78 5.08
CA LEU A 11 -42.07 56.67 4.32
C LEU A 11 -41.99 55.47 5.26
N ALA A 12 -42.96 54.60 5.16
CA ALA A 12 -42.93 53.26 5.69
C ALA A 12 -41.90 52.46 4.89
N GLY A 13 -40.66 52.43 5.38
CA GLY A 13 -39.66 51.45 4.93
C GLY A 13 -40.07 50.08 5.41
N VAL A 14 -40.78 49.32 4.57
CA VAL A 14 -40.98 47.89 4.77
C VAL A 14 -39.63 47.22 4.48
N LEU A 15 -38.85 46.98 5.51
CA LEU A 15 -37.75 46.06 5.47
C LEU A 15 -38.34 44.65 5.25
N SER A 16 -38.47 44.23 4.02
CA SER A 16 -38.70 42.84 3.67
C SER A 16 -37.41 42.08 3.99
N VAL A 17 -37.26 41.64 5.22
CA VAL A 17 -36.33 40.56 5.56
C VAL A 17 -36.89 39.33 4.89
N GLY A 18 -36.48 39.12 3.64
CA GLY A 18 -36.64 37.86 2.97
C GLY A 18 -35.84 36.81 3.72
N LEU A 19 -36.47 36.11 4.66
CA LEU A 19 -36.03 34.81 5.10
C LEU A 19 -36.05 33.91 3.84
N VAL A 20 -34.94 33.86 3.14
CA VAL A 20 -34.65 32.73 2.26
C VAL A 20 -34.41 31.56 3.21
N ALA A 21 -35.48 30.94 3.67
CA ALA A 21 -35.47 29.56 4.10
C ALA A 21 -35.10 28.76 2.85
N ALA A 22 -33.78 28.61 2.59
CA ALA A 22 -33.29 27.53 1.75
C ALA A 22 -33.64 26.26 2.51
N ALA A 23 -34.88 25.78 2.30
CA ALA A 23 -35.18 24.37 2.47
C ALA A 23 -34.16 23.67 1.56
N SER A 24 -33.08 23.17 2.13
CA SER A 24 -32.19 22.25 1.48
C SER A 24 -33.04 21.02 1.18
N ALA A 25 -33.67 21.03 0.00
CA ALA A 25 -34.29 19.84 -0.52
C ALA A 25 -33.17 18.81 -0.51
N GLN A 26 -33.25 17.88 0.43
CA GLN A 26 -32.26 16.83 0.59
C GLN A 26 -32.13 16.16 -0.78
N SER A 27 -30.94 16.23 -1.41
CA SER A 27 -30.69 15.68 -2.75
C SER A 27 -31.32 14.31 -2.88
N LYS A 28 -32.01 14.06 -3.98
CA LYS A 28 -32.65 12.75 -4.24
C LYS A 28 -31.61 11.63 -4.21
N GLY A 29 -30.40 11.91 -4.70
CA GLY A 29 -29.29 10.96 -4.71
C GLY A 29 -28.82 10.55 -3.32
N VAL A 30 -28.72 11.48 -2.36
CA VAL A 30 -28.30 11.17 -0.98
C VAL A 30 -29.15 10.07 -0.34
N LYS A 31 -30.46 10.05 -0.61
CA LYS A 31 -31.38 9.05 -0.04
C LYS A 31 -31.15 7.63 -0.58
N LEU A 32 -30.51 7.50 -1.74
CA LEU A 32 -30.18 6.21 -2.35
C LEU A 32 -28.91 5.59 -1.78
N ILE A 33 -28.11 6.36 -1.05
CA ILE A 33 -26.89 5.88 -0.39
C ILE A 33 -27.28 5.35 0.98
N THR A 34 -27.30 4.03 1.14
CA THR A 34 -27.72 3.37 2.38
C THR A 34 -26.75 2.25 2.77
N ALA A 35 -26.59 2.02 4.08
CA ALA A 35 -25.82 0.92 4.63
C ALA A 35 -26.28 -0.45 4.09
N ALA A 36 -27.61 -0.62 3.95
CA ALA A 36 -28.23 -1.86 3.45
C ALA A 36 -27.82 -2.17 1.99
N ASP A 37 -27.74 -1.13 1.15
CA ASP A 37 -27.36 -1.29 -0.26
C ASP A 37 -25.86 -1.61 -0.42
N MET A 38 -25.01 -1.11 0.46
CA MET A 38 -23.56 -1.32 0.42
C MET A 38 -23.12 -2.71 0.93
N LYS A 39 -23.87 -3.28 1.86
CA LYS A 39 -23.49 -4.52 2.54
C LYS A 39 -23.23 -5.72 1.62
N PRO A 40 -24.08 -6.05 0.63
CA PRO A 40 -23.82 -7.17 -0.29
C PRO A 40 -22.54 -7.01 -1.11
N TYR A 41 -22.23 -5.78 -1.52
CA TYR A 41 -21.03 -5.48 -2.29
C TYR A 41 -19.76 -5.68 -1.44
N LEU A 42 -19.78 -5.20 -0.18
CA LEU A 42 -18.64 -5.33 0.71
C LEU A 42 -18.38 -6.81 1.07
N ARG A 43 -19.45 -7.60 1.28
CA ARG A 43 -19.34 -9.04 1.48
C ARG A 43 -18.66 -9.76 0.33
N PHE A 44 -18.95 -9.35 -0.91
CA PHE A 44 -18.30 -9.95 -2.07
C PHE A 44 -16.84 -9.51 -2.19
N LEU A 45 -16.59 -8.18 -2.21
CA LEU A 45 -15.24 -7.66 -2.45
C LEU A 45 -14.28 -7.93 -1.28
N GLY A 46 -14.78 -8.00 -0.04
CA GLY A 46 -14.02 -8.36 1.17
C GLY A 46 -13.99 -9.86 1.45
N ALA A 47 -14.47 -10.72 0.53
CA ALA A 47 -14.53 -12.15 0.75
C ALA A 47 -13.13 -12.81 0.80
N ARG A 48 -12.94 -13.77 1.70
CA ARG A 48 -11.67 -14.52 1.83
C ARG A 48 -11.32 -15.30 0.56
N GLU A 49 -12.31 -15.70 -0.20
CA GLU A 49 -12.18 -16.42 -1.47
C GLU A 49 -11.46 -15.58 -2.53
N LEU A 50 -11.53 -14.26 -2.45
CA LEU A 50 -10.78 -13.36 -3.31
C LEU A 50 -9.31 -13.18 -2.86
N ARG A 51 -8.88 -13.88 -1.81
CA ARG A 51 -7.48 -14.01 -1.38
C ARG A 51 -6.68 -12.71 -1.34
N GLY A 52 -7.36 -11.58 -1.04
CA GLY A 52 -6.76 -10.26 -1.01
C GLY A 52 -6.67 -9.55 -2.36
N ARG A 53 -7.09 -10.15 -3.47
CA ARG A 53 -7.13 -9.45 -4.77
C ARG A 53 -5.79 -8.82 -5.16
N SER A 54 -4.66 -9.48 -4.88
CA SER A 54 -3.35 -8.87 -5.11
C SER A 54 -3.06 -8.64 -6.60
N ALA A 55 -2.42 -7.54 -6.92
CA ALA A 55 -2.05 -7.22 -8.30
C ALA A 55 -0.67 -7.82 -8.68
N PRO A 56 -0.54 -8.56 -9.79
CA PRO A 56 -1.62 -9.14 -10.60
C PRO A 56 -2.07 -10.51 -10.06
N SER A 57 -3.36 -10.83 -10.13
CA SER A 57 -3.88 -12.17 -9.80
C SER A 57 -5.22 -12.44 -10.48
N VAL A 58 -5.63 -13.70 -10.52
CA VAL A 58 -6.95 -14.10 -11.02
C VAL A 58 -8.06 -13.53 -10.14
N GLU A 59 -7.85 -13.45 -8.84
CA GLU A 59 -8.79 -12.92 -7.87
C GLU A 59 -9.01 -11.41 -8.05
N LEU A 60 -7.96 -10.67 -8.41
CA LEU A 60 -8.08 -9.27 -8.80
C LEU A 60 -8.88 -9.12 -10.10
N ASP A 61 -8.62 -9.96 -11.10
CA ASP A 61 -9.37 -9.93 -12.37
C ASP A 61 -10.86 -10.23 -12.16
N ILE A 62 -11.19 -11.12 -11.20
CA ILE A 62 -12.58 -11.40 -10.80
C ILE A 62 -13.21 -10.16 -10.17
N ALA A 63 -12.51 -9.50 -9.23
CA ALA A 63 -12.98 -8.27 -8.60
C ALA A 63 -13.16 -7.15 -9.62
N ALA A 64 -12.22 -6.97 -10.54
CA ALA A 64 -12.29 -5.99 -11.62
C ALA A 64 -13.49 -6.22 -12.55
N LYS A 65 -13.72 -7.46 -12.97
CA LYS A 65 -14.89 -7.83 -13.78
C LYS A 65 -16.19 -7.58 -13.04
N TYR A 66 -16.24 -7.91 -11.75
CA TYR A 66 -17.41 -7.64 -10.92
C TYR A 66 -17.73 -6.13 -10.87
N LEU A 67 -16.71 -5.30 -10.62
CA LEU A 67 -16.87 -3.85 -10.58
C LEU A 67 -17.35 -3.29 -11.94
N ALA A 68 -16.81 -3.79 -13.06
CA ALA A 68 -17.22 -3.40 -14.40
C ALA A 68 -18.69 -3.77 -14.68
N VAL A 69 -19.10 -5.00 -14.34
CA VAL A 69 -20.49 -5.46 -14.50
C VAL A 69 -21.46 -4.63 -13.65
N GLU A 70 -21.10 -4.32 -12.41
CA GLU A 70 -21.93 -3.47 -11.55
C GLU A 70 -22.00 -2.03 -12.07
N ALA A 71 -20.90 -1.48 -12.58
CA ALA A 71 -20.88 -0.17 -13.22
C ALA A 71 -21.81 -0.13 -14.45
N GLU A 72 -21.78 -1.15 -15.31
CA GLU A 72 -22.67 -1.31 -16.44
C GLU A 72 -24.14 -1.45 -15.99
N ARG A 73 -24.41 -2.27 -14.99
CA ARG A 73 -25.77 -2.46 -14.43
C ARG A 73 -26.34 -1.18 -13.83
N ILE A 74 -25.50 -0.34 -13.25
CA ILE A 74 -25.89 1.00 -12.77
C ILE A 74 -26.22 1.95 -13.94
N GLY A 75 -25.65 1.72 -15.13
CA GLY A 75 -25.80 2.54 -16.33
C GLY A 75 -24.64 3.50 -16.58
N LEU A 76 -23.49 3.28 -15.97
CA LEU A 76 -22.25 3.97 -16.34
C LEU A 76 -21.78 3.47 -17.71
N GLN A 77 -21.04 4.31 -18.41
CA GLN A 77 -20.48 4.00 -19.72
C GLN A 77 -19.01 3.59 -19.61
N PRO A 78 -18.49 2.73 -20.49
CA PRO A 78 -17.07 2.50 -20.64
C PRO A 78 -16.37 3.77 -21.17
N LEU A 79 -15.13 3.98 -20.81
CA LEU A 79 -14.37 5.18 -21.24
C LEU A 79 -13.12 4.84 -22.06
N MET A 80 -12.75 3.56 -22.15
CA MET A 80 -11.59 3.17 -22.96
C MET A 80 -11.90 3.19 -24.45
N ALA A 81 -10.88 3.45 -25.28
CA ALA A 81 -11.02 3.58 -26.73
C ALA A 81 -11.54 2.30 -27.42
N ASP A 82 -11.30 1.15 -26.80
CA ASP A 82 -11.78 -0.16 -27.27
C ASP A 82 -13.22 -0.48 -26.85
N GLY A 83 -13.88 0.46 -26.14
CA GLY A 83 -15.22 0.28 -25.62
C GLY A 83 -15.29 -0.57 -24.35
N SER A 84 -14.18 -0.89 -23.72
CA SER A 84 -14.12 -1.62 -22.45
C SER A 84 -14.09 -0.70 -21.24
N TYR A 85 -14.26 -1.29 -20.04
CA TYR A 85 -14.05 -0.64 -18.76
C TYR A 85 -12.61 -0.79 -18.25
N PHE A 86 -11.72 -1.46 -18.99
CA PHE A 86 -10.42 -1.85 -18.48
C PHE A 86 -9.28 -1.07 -19.10
N GLN A 87 -8.55 -0.31 -18.28
CA GLN A 87 -7.26 0.25 -18.65
C GLN A 87 -6.17 -0.74 -18.22
N ALA A 88 -5.57 -1.43 -19.17
CA ALA A 88 -4.59 -2.47 -18.92
C ALA A 88 -3.22 -1.86 -18.55
N VAL A 89 -2.78 -2.07 -17.31
CA VAL A 89 -1.45 -1.66 -16.82
C VAL A 89 -0.47 -2.79 -17.07
N PRO A 90 0.54 -2.64 -17.93
CA PRO A 90 1.47 -3.71 -18.26
C PRO A 90 2.47 -3.96 -17.13
N VAL A 91 2.72 -5.23 -16.83
CA VAL A 91 3.63 -5.66 -15.77
C VAL A 91 4.45 -6.87 -16.18
N GLU A 92 5.75 -6.80 -15.91
CA GLU A 92 6.65 -7.95 -15.96
C GLU A 92 6.73 -8.58 -14.57
N VAL A 93 6.41 -9.86 -14.50
CA VAL A 93 6.45 -10.67 -13.28
C VAL A 93 7.65 -11.58 -13.36
N THR A 94 8.56 -11.49 -12.40
CA THR A 94 9.70 -12.37 -12.23
C THR A 94 9.51 -13.20 -10.97
N THR A 95 9.58 -14.52 -11.10
CA THR A 95 9.51 -15.48 -9.98
C THR A 95 10.78 -16.33 -9.93
N ILE A 96 11.05 -16.95 -8.78
CA ILE A 96 12.07 -17.99 -8.70
C ILE A 96 11.52 -19.23 -9.39
N SER A 97 12.31 -19.79 -10.33
CA SER A 97 11.93 -20.99 -11.09
C SER A 97 11.88 -22.22 -10.18
N THR A 98 10.72 -22.86 -10.11
CA THR A 98 10.54 -24.11 -9.33
C THR A 98 11.21 -25.31 -9.97
N VAL A 99 11.54 -25.24 -11.26
CA VAL A 99 12.15 -26.33 -12.02
C VAL A 99 13.67 -26.23 -12.04
N ARG A 100 14.20 -24.99 -12.19
CA ARG A 100 15.64 -24.75 -12.40
C ARG A 100 16.39 -24.43 -11.10
N SER A 101 15.68 -24.02 -10.03
CA SER A 101 16.29 -23.69 -8.75
C SER A 101 16.43 -24.95 -7.87
N TYR A 102 17.56 -25.06 -7.19
CA TYR A 102 17.82 -26.21 -6.30
C TYR A 102 18.83 -25.86 -5.22
N LEU A 103 18.78 -26.63 -4.15
CA LEU A 103 19.82 -26.74 -3.14
C LEU A 103 20.31 -28.19 -3.12
N ARG A 104 21.62 -28.40 -3.27
CA ARG A 104 22.26 -29.72 -3.29
C ARG A 104 23.28 -29.78 -2.17
N VAL A 105 23.20 -30.84 -1.40
CA VAL A 105 24.16 -31.16 -0.33
C VAL A 105 24.96 -32.38 -0.74
N VAL A 106 26.27 -32.25 -0.79
CA VAL A 106 27.19 -33.35 -1.01
C VAL A 106 27.90 -33.67 0.31
N GLY A 107 27.86 -34.92 0.74
CA GLY A 107 28.46 -35.38 1.99
C GLY A 107 29.01 -36.80 1.92
N PRO A 108 29.55 -37.35 3.02
CA PRO A 108 30.13 -38.70 3.06
C PRO A 108 29.15 -39.82 2.66
N ALA A 109 27.84 -39.59 2.87
CA ALA A 109 26.78 -40.54 2.52
C ALA A 109 26.28 -40.42 1.07
N GLY A 110 26.84 -39.48 0.31
CA GLY A 110 26.40 -39.20 -1.07
C GLY A 110 25.84 -37.81 -1.25
N GLU A 111 25.02 -37.66 -2.25
CA GLU A 111 24.38 -36.40 -2.67
C GLU A 111 22.88 -36.42 -2.36
N THR A 112 22.37 -35.31 -1.86
CA THR A 112 20.93 -35.06 -1.68
C THR A 112 20.56 -33.75 -2.34
N ARG A 113 19.50 -33.74 -3.15
CA ARG A 113 18.99 -32.55 -3.84
C ARG A 113 17.63 -32.17 -3.27
N PHE A 114 17.47 -30.86 -3.01
CA PHE A 114 16.26 -30.24 -2.46
C PHE A 114 15.68 -29.27 -3.47
N SER A 115 14.35 -29.27 -3.61
CA SER A 115 13.63 -28.42 -4.55
C SER A 115 13.16 -27.13 -3.89
N PHE A 116 13.08 -26.07 -4.68
CA PHE A 116 12.37 -24.83 -4.36
C PHE A 116 10.90 -24.98 -4.80
N PRO A 117 9.91 -24.53 -4.05
CA PRO A 117 9.95 -23.87 -2.74
C PRO A 117 9.81 -24.84 -1.53
N GLN A 118 9.86 -26.16 -1.75
CA GLN A 118 9.57 -27.18 -0.74
C GLN A 118 10.55 -27.15 0.43
N ALA A 119 11.83 -27.02 0.14
CA ALA A 119 12.87 -27.20 1.15
C ALA A 119 13.67 -25.92 1.44
N PHE A 120 13.65 -24.94 0.55
CA PHE A 120 14.37 -23.69 0.75
C PHE A 120 13.68 -22.52 0.06
N THR A 121 14.02 -21.30 0.52
CA THR A 121 13.60 -20.04 -0.09
C THR A 121 14.72 -19.00 0.00
N THR A 122 14.52 -17.88 -0.67
CA THR A 122 15.35 -16.67 -0.57
C THR A 122 14.43 -15.44 -0.47
N THR A 123 14.99 -14.26 -0.27
CA THR A 123 14.22 -13.01 -0.10
C THR A 123 13.35 -12.62 -1.31
N GLY A 124 13.43 -13.39 -2.39
CA GLY A 124 12.71 -13.19 -3.66
C GLY A 124 13.68 -13.12 -4.83
N PRO A 125 13.16 -12.95 -6.06
CA PRO A 125 14.00 -12.81 -7.23
C PRO A 125 14.90 -11.58 -7.10
N GLY A 126 16.21 -11.81 -7.17
CA GLY A 126 17.22 -10.76 -7.19
C GLY A 126 17.29 -10.03 -8.54
N ALA A 127 18.36 -9.26 -8.76
CA ALA A 127 18.58 -8.59 -10.05
C ALA A 127 18.99 -9.57 -11.15
N SER A 128 19.64 -10.69 -10.80
CA SER A 128 20.11 -11.70 -11.74
C SER A 128 20.05 -13.10 -11.12
N GLU A 129 19.96 -14.12 -11.98
CA GLU A 129 20.18 -15.53 -11.59
C GLU A 129 21.57 -15.71 -11.00
N TRP A 130 21.71 -16.67 -10.10
CA TRP A 130 22.98 -16.94 -9.45
C TRP A 130 23.14 -18.41 -9.08
N SER A 131 24.39 -18.82 -8.96
CA SER A 131 24.77 -20.09 -8.37
C SER A 131 25.99 -19.92 -7.49
N ALA A 132 26.07 -20.68 -6.42
CA ALA A 132 27.19 -20.69 -5.50
C ALA A 132 27.43 -22.08 -4.96
N SER A 133 28.72 -22.43 -4.79
CA SER A 133 29.16 -23.71 -4.25
C SER A 133 30.23 -23.45 -3.18
N GLY A 134 30.16 -24.16 -2.07
CA GLY A 134 31.16 -24.03 -1.01
C GLY A 134 30.98 -24.98 0.15
N GLY A 135 32.01 -25.09 0.99
CA GLY A 135 31.90 -25.76 2.29
C GLY A 135 30.93 -25.03 3.20
N ALA A 136 30.57 -25.64 4.33
CA ALA A 136 29.67 -25.04 5.29
C ALA A 136 30.27 -25.03 6.71
N VAL A 137 29.92 -23.98 7.47
CA VAL A 137 30.27 -23.81 8.88
C VAL A 137 28.99 -23.61 9.67
N PHE A 138 28.75 -24.36 10.71
CA PHE A 138 27.66 -24.12 11.65
C PHE A 138 28.10 -23.12 12.73
N ALA A 139 27.32 -22.07 12.95
CA ALA A 139 27.65 -20.98 13.90
C ALA A 139 26.53 -20.70 14.92
N GLY A 140 25.66 -21.67 15.20
CA GLY A 140 24.59 -21.50 16.19
C GLY A 140 23.62 -20.37 15.84
N SER A 141 23.27 -19.51 16.80
CA SER A 141 22.39 -18.35 16.54
C SER A 141 23.14 -17.12 16.01
N ALA A 142 24.43 -17.07 16.24
CA ALA A 142 25.33 -15.93 15.93
C ALA A 142 24.83 -14.57 16.47
N LEU A 143 24.02 -14.54 17.55
CA LEU A 143 23.36 -13.33 18.06
C LEU A 143 23.51 -13.07 19.56
N ASN A 144 24.23 -13.91 20.34
CA ASN A 144 24.21 -13.80 21.80
C ASN A 144 25.36 -12.96 22.35
N GLY A 145 25.04 -11.80 22.90
CA GLY A 145 25.86 -11.00 23.83
C GLY A 145 26.01 -9.52 23.44
N PRO A 146 26.34 -8.63 24.40
CA PRO A 146 26.61 -7.21 24.14
C PRO A 146 27.91 -6.95 23.35
N LYS A 147 28.74 -7.95 23.19
CA LYS A 147 29.73 -8.12 22.12
C LYS A 147 29.34 -9.38 21.36
N PRO A 148 29.49 -9.44 20.04
CA PRO A 148 29.28 -10.70 19.36
C PRO A 148 30.31 -11.71 19.89
N ALA A 149 29.96 -12.46 20.95
CA ALA A 149 30.82 -13.46 21.62
C ALA A 149 31.33 -14.52 20.62
N TRP A 150 30.73 -14.60 19.45
CA TRP A 150 31.14 -15.48 18.38
C TRP A 150 32.31 -14.94 17.54
N ASP A 151 32.65 -13.65 17.61
CA ASP A 151 33.82 -13.10 16.92
C ASP A 151 35.12 -13.63 17.51
N ASP A 152 35.15 -13.85 18.84
CA ASP A 152 36.29 -14.44 19.55
C ASP A 152 36.31 -15.97 19.40
N ALA A 153 35.19 -16.61 19.09
CA ALA A 153 35.05 -18.05 19.00
C ALA A 153 35.24 -18.61 17.58
N LEU A 154 35.25 -17.76 16.57
CA LEU A 154 35.36 -18.17 15.16
C LEU A 154 36.79 -18.41 14.70
N GLY A 155 37.65 -19.03 15.43
CA GLY A 155 38.96 -19.51 14.93
C GLY A 155 38.92 -20.37 13.66
N ILE A 156 37.75 -20.33 12.93
CA ILE A 156 37.44 -21.04 11.71
C ILE A 156 37.52 -20.09 10.51
N ASP A 157 38.25 -20.47 9.49
CA ASP A 157 38.27 -19.77 8.22
C ASP A 157 36.91 -19.86 7.51
N LEU A 158 36.27 -18.70 7.28
CA LEU A 158 34.99 -18.59 6.58
C LEU A 158 35.12 -18.35 5.06
N LYS A 159 36.33 -18.11 4.59
CA LYS A 159 36.56 -17.78 3.18
C LYS A 159 36.02 -18.88 2.25
N GLY A 160 35.13 -18.48 1.34
CA GLY A 160 34.53 -19.40 0.39
C GLY A 160 33.52 -20.40 0.98
N LYS A 161 32.98 -20.13 2.18
CA LYS A 161 32.05 -21.05 2.84
C LYS A 161 30.70 -20.38 3.12
N PHE A 162 29.66 -21.21 3.21
CA PHE A 162 28.37 -20.82 3.76
C PHE A 162 28.39 -20.90 5.29
N VAL A 163 27.75 -19.93 5.96
CA VAL A 163 27.55 -19.96 7.40
C VAL A 163 26.10 -20.37 7.69
N VAL A 164 25.93 -21.49 8.36
CA VAL A 164 24.62 -22.04 8.73
C VAL A 164 24.25 -21.53 10.12
N VAL A 165 23.09 -20.91 10.23
CA VAL A 165 22.59 -20.34 11.48
C VAL A 165 21.16 -20.80 11.77
N LEU A 166 20.80 -20.81 13.05
CA LEU A 166 19.41 -20.98 13.48
C LEU A 166 18.72 -19.60 13.52
N ASP A 167 17.51 -19.53 12.99
CA ASP A 167 16.67 -18.33 13.16
C ASP A 167 15.94 -18.44 14.51
N LEU A 168 16.51 -17.80 15.52
CA LEU A 168 15.88 -17.69 16.82
C LEU A 168 15.29 -16.30 16.96
N PRO A 169 14.10 -16.17 17.59
CA PRO A 169 13.54 -14.86 17.87
C PRO A 169 14.58 -14.07 18.68
N PRO A 170 14.84 -12.79 18.33
CA PRO A 170 15.74 -11.96 19.12
C PRO A 170 15.20 -11.90 20.55
N PRO A 171 16.06 -11.93 21.58
CA PRO A 171 15.62 -11.70 22.94
C PRO A 171 14.84 -10.40 22.98
N ALA A 172 13.70 -10.40 23.69
CA ALA A 172 12.79 -9.27 23.76
C ALA A 172 13.56 -7.99 24.16
N THR A 173 13.86 -7.16 23.18
CA THR A 173 14.38 -5.81 23.41
C THR A 173 13.21 -4.87 23.57
N PRO A 174 13.15 -4.08 24.63
CA PRO A 174 12.14 -3.04 24.74
C PRO A 174 12.38 -2.01 23.64
N THR A 175 11.38 -1.78 22.83
CA THR A 175 11.25 -0.70 21.82
C THR A 175 12.00 -0.86 20.50
N GLY A 176 11.22 -1.06 19.45
CA GLY A 176 11.29 -0.60 18.07
C GLY A 176 12.66 -0.38 17.42
N GLY A 177 13.07 -1.25 16.49
CA GLY A 177 14.12 -0.96 15.52
C GLY A 177 15.43 -1.76 15.64
N ALA A 178 15.68 -2.46 16.72
CA ALA A 178 16.96 -3.17 16.94
C ALA A 178 17.12 -4.49 16.15
N GLY A 179 16.02 -5.15 15.77
CA GLY A 179 16.07 -6.46 15.10
C GLY A 179 16.65 -6.43 13.68
N GLN A 180 16.30 -5.42 12.90
CA GLN A 180 16.86 -5.25 11.55
C GLN A 180 18.33 -4.86 11.57
N SER A 181 18.79 -4.10 12.57
CA SER A 181 20.17 -3.71 12.73
C SER A 181 21.09 -4.90 13.05
N ALA A 182 20.64 -5.84 13.87
CA ALA A 182 21.41 -7.02 14.27
C ALA A 182 21.64 -8.00 13.09
N SER A 183 20.61 -8.27 12.30
CA SER A 183 20.72 -9.11 11.09
C SER A 183 21.63 -8.48 10.02
N ALA A 184 21.52 -7.17 9.81
CA ALA A 184 22.37 -6.44 8.87
C ALA A 184 23.82 -6.41 9.34
N ALA A 185 24.08 -6.21 10.64
CA ALA A 185 25.42 -6.25 11.23
C ALA A 185 26.05 -7.64 11.10
N ARG A 186 25.29 -8.70 11.37
CA ARG A 186 25.70 -10.10 11.16
C ARG A 186 26.10 -10.34 9.71
N THR A 187 25.25 -9.99 8.78
CA THR A 187 25.52 -10.16 7.34
C THR A 187 26.78 -9.43 6.91
N ARG A 188 26.99 -8.19 7.38
CA ARG A 188 28.19 -7.41 7.09
C ARG A 188 29.46 -8.12 7.59
N LEU A 189 29.46 -8.55 8.82
CA LEU A 189 30.62 -9.20 9.45
C LEU A 189 30.98 -10.52 8.76
N LEU A 190 29.98 -11.37 8.43
CA LEU A 190 30.22 -12.61 7.70
C LEU A 190 30.84 -12.34 6.32
N ARG A 191 30.38 -11.32 5.64
CA ARG A 191 30.93 -10.89 4.35
C ARG A 191 32.37 -10.39 4.49
N GLU A 192 32.67 -9.60 5.50
CA GLU A 192 34.03 -9.11 5.81
C GLU A 192 35.02 -10.27 6.10
N LYS A 193 34.54 -11.34 6.73
CA LYS A 193 35.32 -12.58 6.98
C LYS A 193 35.39 -13.51 5.75
N GLY A 194 34.86 -13.11 4.59
CA GLY A 194 34.97 -13.84 3.34
C GLY A 194 33.97 -14.97 3.15
N ALA A 195 32.94 -15.06 3.99
CA ALA A 195 31.83 -15.98 3.75
C ALA A 195 31.12 -15.64 2.43
N ILE A 196 30.72 -16.68 1.67
CA ILE A 196 29.99 -16.49 0.41
C ILE A 196 28.49 -16.36 0.63
N GLY A 197 27.98 -16.76 1.78
CA GLY A 197 26.56 -16.65 2.07
C GLY A 197 26.18 -17.13 3.47
N ILE A 198 24.90 -16.95 3.77
CA ILE A 198 24.25 -17.40 5.00
C ILE A 198 23.11 -18.35 4.66
N ILE A 199 23.02 -19.44 5.38
CA ILE A 199 21.92 -20.41 5.32
C ILE A 199 21.23 -20.37 6.68
N THR A 200 20.00 -19.87 6.73
CA THR A 200 19.21 -19.74 7.96
C THR A 200 18.22 -20.89 8.05
N LEU A 201 18.25 -21.65 9.13
CA LEU A 201 17.22 -22.66 9.40
C LEU A 201 15.94 -21.95 9.89
N VAL A 202 14.81 -22.36 9.30
CA VAL A 202 13.48 -21.87 9.72
C VAL A 202 13.25 -22.05 11.21
N GLU A 203 12.66 -21.04 11.85
CA GLU A 203 12.26 -21.10 13.26
C GLU A 203 11.28 -22.26 13.49
N ARG A 204 11.38 -22.94 14.64
CA ARG A 204 10.65 -24.19 14.95
C ARG A 204 9.14 -24.03 14.84
N THR A 205 8.57 -22.94 15.35
CA THR A 205 7.13 -22.71 15.32
C THR A 205 6.63 -22.52 13.88
N ARG A 206 7.41 -21.80 13.07
CA ARG A 206 7.11 -21.62 11.64
C ARG A 206 7.23 -22.93 10.86
N GLU A 207 8.29 -23.72 11.10
CA GLU A 207 8.46 -25.07 10.51
C GLU A 207 7.25 -25.95 10.84
N ALA A 208 6.85 -26.02 12.11
CA ALA A 208 5.71 -26.81 12.54
C ALA A 208 4.40 -26.34 11.91
N ASN A 209 4.21 -25.03 11.77
CA ASN A 209 3.02 -24.47 11.12
C ASN A 209 2.96 -24.78 9.63
N LEU A 210 4.07 -24.66 8.91
CA LEU A 210 4.15 -25.03 7.50
C LEU A 210 3.85 -26.53 7.31
N ALA A 211 4.50 -27.37 8.10
CA ALA A 211 4.29 -28.83 8.04
C ALA A 211 2.85 -29.23 8.39
N LYS A 212 2.27 -28.67 9.44
CA LYS A 212 0.88 -28.95 9.87
C LYS A 212 -0.14 -28.59 8.80
N LYS A 213 0.11 -27.50 8.07
CA LYS A 213 -0.77 -27.02 6.99
C LYS A 213 -0.46 -27.64 5.63
N GLY A 214 0.59 -28.45 5.50
CA GLY A 214 1.05 -28.98 4.22
C GLY A 214 1.47 -27.89 3.22
N LEU A 215 2.08 -26.82 3.73
CA LEU A 215 2.48 -25.66 2.92
C LEU A 215 3.97 -25.68 2.61
N ASP A 216 4.30 -25.24 1.41
CA ASP A 216 5.64 -24.86 0.98
C ASP A 216 5.94 -23.40 1.38
N PHE A 217 7.16 -22.93 1.12
CA PHE A 217 7.46 -21.52 1.17
C PHE A 217 6.70 -20.74 0.10
N ASP A 218 6.32 -19.51 0.41
CA ASP A 218 5.68 -18.64 -0.59
C ASP A 218 6.64 -18.32 -1.73
N ILE A 219 6.14 -18.44 -2.95
CA ILE A 219 6.84 -17.98 -4.15
C ILE A 219 6.67 -16.46 -4.23
N ARG A 220 7.74 -15.75 -3.91
CA ARG A 220 7.74 -14.29 -4.00
C ARG A 220 7.95 -13.83 -5.43
N GLU A 221 7.19 -12.80 -5.80
CA GLU A 221 7.27 -12.17 -7.09
C GLU A 221 8.03 -10.83 -7.00
N ARG A 222 8.82 -10.54 -8.02
CA ARG A 222 9.29 -9.19 -8.30
C ARG A 222 8.49 -8.65 -9.47
N LEU A 223 7.82 -7.54 -9.25
CA LEU A 223 7.02 -6.87 -10.25
C LEU A 223 7.80 -5.68 -10.80
N ARG A 224 7.82 -5.54 -12.11
CA ARG A 224 8.29 -4.35 -12.82
C ARG A 224 7.16 -3.85 -13.69
N PHE A 225 6.50 -2.80 -13.25
CA PHE A 225 5.47 -2.16 -14.03
C PHE A 225 6.11 -1.43 -15.22
N LEU A 226 5.51 -1.60 -16.38
CA LEU A 226 6.01 -1.07 -17.63
C LEU A 226 5.23 0.18 -18.00
N ASP A 227 5.89 1.10 -18.71
CA ASP A 227 5.26 2.31 -19.23
C ASP A 227 4.56 3.18 -18.14
N VAL A 228 5.12 3.15 -16.95
CA VAL A 228 4.66 3.98 -15.82
C VAL A 228 5.85 4.51 -15.02
N ASP A 229 5.84 5.80 -14.73
CA ASP A 229 6.84 6.45 -13.88
C ASP A 229 6.25 6.66 -12.47
N THR A 230 6.54 5.73 -11.58
CA THR A 230 6.17 5.82 -10.16
C THR A 230 7.32 6.48 -9.41
N VAL A 231 7.17 7.76 -9.07
CA VAL A 231 8.16 8.42 -8.23
C VAL A 231 7.80 8.19 -6.77
N ASN A 232 8.45 7.23 -6.14
CA ASN A 232 8.36 7.08 -4.69
C ASN A 232 8.82 8.38 -4.02
N PRO A 233 8.03 8.94 -3.08
CA PRO A 233 8.51 10.07 -2.30
C PRO A 233 9.79 9.66 -1.57
N PRO A 234 10.83 10.52 -1.55
CA PRO A 234 12.08 10.18 -0.89
C PRO A 234 11.81 9.79 0.57
N ALA A 235 12.44 8.72 1.04
CA ALA A 235 12.31 8.27 2.42
C ALA A 235 12.55 9.43 3.39
N VAL A 236 11.58 9.73 4.27
CA VAL A 236 11.78 10.75 5.31
C VAL A 236 12.75 10.20 6.32
N ARG A 237 13.86 10.88 6.45
CA ARG A 237 14.69 10.73 7.65
C ARG A 237 13.95 11.37 8.82
N ALA A 238 13.84 10.63 9.93
CA ALA A 238 13.34 11.19 11.17
C ALA A 238 14.09 12.49 11.50
N ALA A 239 13.37 13.53 11.92
CA ALA A 239 14.00 14.77 12.33
C ALA A 239 14.90 14.48 13.53
N GLY A 240 16.16 14.88 13.43
CA GLY A 240 17.17 14.65 14.46
C GLY A 240 18.10 13.45 14.21
N ALA A 241 17.86 12.61 13.21
CA ALA A 241 18.90 11.71 12.74
C ALA A 241 20.02 12.57 12.12
N ALA A 242 21.18 12.61 12.79
CA ALA A 242 22.39 13.17 12.20
C ALA A 242 22.55 12.59 10.79
N PRO A 243 23.02 13.37 9.79
CA PRO A 243 23.40 12.79 8.51
C PRO A 243 24.30 11.59 8.89
N PRO A 244 24.10 10.41 8.26
CA PRO A 244 25.09 9.37 8.45
C PRO A 244 26.43 10.05 8.15
N ALA A 245 27.35 10.01 9.10
CA ALA A 245 28.71 10.40 8.84
C ALA A 245 29.00 9.82 7.46
N GLN A 246 29.44 10.66 6.50
CA GLN A 246 29.78 10.17 5.16
C GLN A 246 30.63 8.94 5.44
N ALA A 247 30.02 7.77 5.27
CA ALA A 247 30.75 6.53 5.43
C ALA A 247 31.93 6.69 4.52
N ALA A 248 33.12 6.62 5.08
CA ALA A 248 34.34 6.53 4.28
C ALA A 248 34.04 5.56 3.15
N PRO A 249 34.44 5.82 1.89
CA PRO A 249 34.07 5.02 0.75
C PRO A 249 34.28 3.57 1.17
N ALA A 250 33.18 2.83 1.31
CA ALA A 250 33.23 1.43 1.70
C ALA A 250 34.17 0.80 0.68
N SER A 251 35.24 0.20 1.18
CA SER A 251 36.11 -0.64 0.37
C SER A 251 35.20 -1.50 -0.49
N ALA A 252 35.48 -1.56 -1.81
CA ALA A 252 34.65 -2.18 -2.81
C ALA A 252 34.00 -3.46 -2.27
N PRO A 253 32.68 -3.66 -2.39
CA PRO A 253 32.00 -4.75 -1.74
C PRO A 253 32.68 -6.05 -2.12
N ALA A 254 33.20 -6.78 -1.15
CA ALA A 254 33.60 -8.16 -1.31
C ALA A 254 32.46 -8.88 -2.05
N GLY A 255 32.76 -9.67 -3.05
CA GLY A 255 31.86 -10.35 -4.01
C GLY A 255 30.40 -10.66 -3.60
N PRO A 256 29.60 -11.30 -4.42
CA PRO A 256 28.20 -11.55 -4.11
C PRO A 256 28.07 -12.33 -2.80
N PHE A 257 27.02 -12.01 -2.01
CA PHE A 257 26.72 -12.69 -0.74
C PHE A 257 25.30 -13.27 -0.84
N TYR A 258 25.17 -14.57 -0.68
CA TYR A 258 23.93 -15.31 -0.90
C TYR A 258 23.23 -15.62 0.42
N ALA A 259 21.93 -15.34 0.50
CA ALA A 259 21.13 -15.62 1.68
C ALA A 259 19.96 -16.52 1.31
N VAL A 260 19.88 -17.66 1.97
CA VAL A 260 18.77 -18.62 1.81
C VAL A 260 18.25 -19.05 3.17
N GLU A 261 16.97 -19.38 3.21
CA GLU A 261 16.30 -19.97 4.35
C GLU A 261 15.93 -21.41 3.99
N VAL A 262 16.15 -22.36 4.91
CA VAL A 262 15.95 -23.79 4.65
C VAL A 262 15.04 -24.42 5.69
N ARG A 263 14.23 -25.40 5.26
CA ARG A 263 13.46 -26.29 6.12
C ARG A 263 14.38 -27.20 6.93
N HIS A 264 13.85 -27.76 8.00
CA HIS A 264 14.62 -28.61 8.92
C HIS A 264 15.23 -29.84 8.25
N GLU A 265 14.55 -30.42 7.26
CA GLU A 265 15.08 -31.56 6.50
C GLU A 265 16.35 -31.20 5.73
N ALA A 266 16.34 -30.10 5.00
CA ALA A 266 17.53 -29.60 4.30
C ALA A 266 18.61 -29.16 5.28
N GLY A 267 18.25 -28.54 6.37
CA GLY A 267 19.16 -28.15 7.46
C GLY A 267 19.86 -29.36 8.10
N ALA A 268 19.13 -30.43 8.39
CA ALA A 268 19.67 -31.67 8.93
C ALA A 268 20.66 -32.33 7.94
N ALA A 269 20.34 -32.35 6.66
CA ALA A 269 21.25 -32.84 5.61
C ALA A 269 22.54 -32.01 5.53
N ILE A 270 22.44 -30.68 5.56
CA ILE A 270 23.62 -29.80 5.56
C ILE A 270 24.48 -30.04 6.78
N LEU A 271 23.87 -30.11 7.98
CA LEU A 271 24.59 -30.34 9.24
C LEU A 271 25.11 -31.77 9.40
N GLY A 272 24.54 -32.74 8.65
CA GLY A 272 24.86 -34.14 8.74
C GLY A 272 24.40 -34.80 10.04
N VAL A 273 23.21 -34.44 10.46
CA VAL A 273 22.56 -34.93 11.68
C VAL A 273 21.16 -35.46 11.36
N SER A 274 20.60 -36.28 12.24
CA SER A 274 19.19 -36.65 12.15
C SER A 274 18.26 -35.46 12.51
N LEU A 275 16.98 -35.55 12.19
CA LEU A 275 16.00 -34.53 12.58
C LEU A 275 15.87 -34.42 14.11
N ASP A 276 15.99 -35.54 14.84
CA ASP A 276 15.96 -35.55 16.30
C ASP A 276 17.21 -34.85 16.90
N GLU A 277 18.38 -35.07 16.31
CA GLU A 277 19.60 -34.38 16.71
C GLU A 277 19.52 -32.89 16.38
N LEU A 278 18.97 -32.52 15.23
CA LEU A 278 18.70 -31.12 14.90
C LEU A 278 17.74 -30.49 15.91
N GLY A 279 16.67 -31.18 16.29
CA GLY A 279 15.73 -30.75 17.31
C GLY A 279 16.45 -30.43 18.65
N ARG A 280 17.30 -31.35 19.15
CA ARG A 280 18.11 -31.12 20.34
C ARG A 280 19.07 -29.94 20.21
N LEU A 281 19.66 -29.77 19.04
CA LEU A 281 20.57 -28.65 18.76
C LEU A 281 19.82 -27.31 18.82
N ILE A 282 18.64 -27.25 18.22
CA ILE A 282 17.77 -26.06 18.29
C ILE A 282 17.40 -25.74 19.73
N ASP A 283 17.01 -26.76 20.53
CA ASP A 283 16.67 -26.58 21.95
C ASP A 283 17.85 -26.05 22.77
N THR A 284 19.06 -26.57 22.52
CA THR A 284 20.29 -26.13 23.17
C THR A 284 20.55 -24.64 22.92
N VAL A 285 20.46 -24.22 21.64
CA VAL A 285 20.67 -22.82 21.26
C VAL A 285 19.57 -21.90 21.76
N ALA A 286 18.30 -22.35 21.71
CA ALA A 286 17.15 -21.62 22.24
C ALA A 286 17.22 -21.42 23.75
N GLY A 287 17.80 -22.38 24.48
CA GLY A 287 18.10 -22.29 25.91
C GLY A 287 19.28 -21.38 26.25
N ALA A 288 19.73 -20.53 25.33
CA ALA A 288 20.88 -19.62 25.47
C ALA A 288 22.21 -20.33 25.80
N GLN A 289 22.32 -21.62 25.51
CA GLN A 289 23.58 -22.33 25.63
C GLN A 289 24.44 -22.09 24.38
N ALA A 290 25.68 -21.69 24.58
CA ALA A 290 26.61 -21.46 23.49
C ALA A 290 26.95 -22.81 22.80
N VAL A 291 26.73 -22.86 21.49
CA VAL A 291 27.18 -23.98 20.65
C VAL A 291 28.43 -23.54 19.91
N ALA A 292 29.54 -24.21 20.15
CA ALA A 292 30.78 -23.89 19.48
C ALA A 292 30.66 -23.98 17.96
N PRO A 293 31.10 -22.96 17.21
CA PRO A 293 31.17 -23.00 15.78
C PRO A 293 31.97 -24.20 15.29
N ARG A 294 31.49 -24.88 14.25
CA ARG A 294 32.21 -26.07 13.72
C ARG A 294 32.19 -26.09 12.19
N LEU A 295 33.35 -26.43 11.65
CA LEU A 295 33.45 -26.74 10.21
C LEU A 295 32.73 -28.07 9.94
N LEU A 296 31.86 -28.06 8.94
CA LEU A 296 31.17 -29.28 8.46
C LEU A 296 32.08 -30.01 7.46
N ALA A 297 33.04 -30.75 8.02
CA ALA A 297 34.07 -31.40 7.23
C ALA A 297 33.49 -32.39 6.20
N ARG A 298 34.06 -32.43 5.00
CA ARG A 298 33.64 -33.28 3.87
C ARG A 298 32.20 -33.04 3.42
N ARG A 299 31.68 -31.81 3.62
CA ARG A 299 30.37 -31.41 3.13
C ARG A 299 30.50 -30.14 2.32
N SER A 300 29.76 -30.11 1.21
CA SER A 300 29.58 -28.89 0.42
C SER A 300 28.10 -28.69 0.12
N VAL A 301 27.75 -27.42 -0.09
CA VAL A 301 26.43 -27.00 -0.48
C VAL A 301 26.54 -26.28 -1.81
N ASP A 302 25.73 -26.72 -2.79
CA ASP A 302 25.58 -26.05 -4.06
C ASP A 302 24.16 -25.51 -4.15
N ILE A 303 24.00 -24.24 -4.45
CA ILE A 303 22.72 -23.58 -4.59
C ILE A 303 22.65 -22.90 -5.95
N ALA A 304 21.57 -23.14 -6.67
CA ALA A 304 21.26 -22.40 -7.89
C ALA A 304 19.88 -21.78 -7.76
N VAL A 305 19.77 -20.51 -8.10
CA VAL A 305 18.52 -19.74 -8.14
C VAL A 305 18.37 -19.17 -9.54
N ALA A 306 17.45 -19.70 -10.28
CA ALA A 306 17.06 -19.27 -11.62
C ALA A 306 15.69 -18.59 -11.59
N PHE A 307 15.37 -17.79 -12.60
CA PHE A 307 14.14 -17.02 -12.66
C PHE A 307 13.30 -17.37 -13.87
N ASP A 308 12.00 -17.41 -13.68
CA ASP A 308 11.01 -17.41 -14.75
C ASP A 308 10.41 -16.02 -14.87
N GLN A 309 10.25 -15.53 -16.10
CA GLN A 309 9.71 -14.22 -16.41
C GLN A 309 8.50 -14.34 -17.33
N ARG A 310 7.47 -13.56 -17.04
CA ARG A 310 6.30 -13.43 -17.90
C ARG A 310 5.84 -11.99 -17.94
N THR A 311 5.28 -11.55 -19.07
CA THR A 311 4.58 -10.27 -19.17
C THR A 311 3.08 -10.52 -19.10
N THR A 312 2.37 -9.71 -18.34
CA THR A 312 0.93 -9.70 -18.20
C THR A 312 0.42 -8.29 -17.99
N THR A 313 -0.85 -8.13 -17.71
CA THR A 313 -1.47 -6.85 -17.34
C THR A 313 -2.23 -6.99 -16.03
N THR A 314 -2.46 -5.84 -15.38
CA THR A 314 -3.39 -5.72 -14.26
C THR A 314 -4.31 -4.52 -14.55
N PRO A 315 -5.65 -4.63 -14.40
CA PRO A 315 -6.55 -3.60 -14.91
C PRO A 315 -6.88 -2.52 -13.87
N ASN A 316 -6.78 -1.22 -14.24
CA ASN A 316 -7.69 -0.23 -13.67
C ASN A 316 -9.09 -0.47 -14.25
N VAL A 317 -10.14 -0.33 -13.42
CA VAL A 317 -11.51 -0.30 -13.93
C VAL A 317 -11.95 1.15 -14.04
N VAL A 318 -12.37 1.58 -15.22
CA VAL A 318 -12.70 2.97 -15.54
C VAL A 318 -14.11 3.07 -16.10
N ALA A 319 -14.98 3.76 -15.38
CA ALA A 319 -16.35 3.97 -15.77
C ALA A 319 -16.69 5.46 -15.84
N TYR A 320 -17.66 5.83 -16.64
CA TYR A 320 -17.95 7.21 -16.99
C TYR A 320 -19.43 7.54 -16.89
N LEU A 321 -19.74 8.67 -16.26
CA LEU A 321 -21.05 9.27 -16.22
C LEU A 321 -21.01 10.62 -16.95
N PRO A 322 -21.67 10.76 -18.13
CA PRO A 322 -21.73 12.03 -18.84
C PRO A 322 -22.42 13.13 -18.01
N GLY A 323 -21.83 14.31 -17.99
CA GLY A 323 -22.40 15.49 -17.35
C GLY A 323 -23.68 15.98 -18.03
N SER A 324 -24.51 16.71 -17.27
CA SER A 324 -25.80 17.22 -17.75
C SER A 324 -25.71 18.58 -18.47
N ASP A 325 -24.63 19.33 -18.32
CA ASP A 325 -24.46 20.67 -18.95
C ASP A 325 -23.58 20.56 -20.22
N PRO A 326 -24.04 20.96 -21.38
CA PRO A 326 -23.27 20.88 -22.63
C PRO A 326 -21.94 21.64 -22.62
N ARG A 327 -21.79 22.65 -21.76
CA ARG A 327 -20.55 23.45 -21.64
C ARG A 327 -19.55 22.86 -20.67
N LEU A 328 -20.03 22.09 -19.68
CA LEU A 328 -19.20 21.54 -18.60
C LEU A 328 -18.96 20.03 -18.72
N LYS A 329 -19.66 19.33 -19.61
CA LYS A 329 -19.54 17.87 -19.77
C LYS A 329 -18.15 17.39 -20.18
N ASP A 330 -17.31 18.27 -20.74
CA ASP A 330 -15.93 17.98 -21.12
C ASP A 330 -14.92 18.40 -20.03
N GLU A 331 -15.41 18.64 -18.82
CA GLU A 331 -14.64 18.78 -17.58
C GLU A 331 -15.07 17.67 -16.61
N TYR A 332 -14.14 17.20 -15.76
CA TYR A 332 -14.32 15.94 -15.05
C TYR A 332 -14.06 16.07 -13.54
N VAL A 333 -14.89 15.41 -12.76
CA VAL A 333 -14.58 15.02 -11.38
C VAL A 333 -14.15 13.55 -11.43
N VAL A 334 -13.03 13.20 -10.82
CA VAL A 334 -12.61 11.81 -10.65
C VAL A 334 -12.95 11.36 -9.24
N ILE A 335 -13.62 10.21 -9.11
CA ILE A 335 -13.83 9.52 -7.85
C ILE A 335 -13.04 8.23 -7.93
N GLY A 336 -12.12 8.03 -6.97
CA GLY A 336 -11.15 6.95 -6.99
C GLY A 336 -11.16 6.09 -5.74
N SER A 337 -10.68 4.87 -5.89
CA SER A 337 -10.37 3.91 -4.83
C SER A 337 -9.52 2.80 -5.44
N HIS A 338 -8.64 2.15 -4.71
CA HIS A 338 -8.00 0.94 -5.25
C HIS A 338 -8.84 -0.31 -4.94
N HIS A 339 -8.67 -1.35 -5.77
CA HIS A 339 -9.40 -2.60 -5.61
C HIS A 339 -8.49 -3.81 -5.39
N ASP A 340 -7.18 -3.62 -5.40
CA ASP A 340 -6.20 -4.61 -4.99
C ASP A 340 -5.95 -4.57 -3.49
N HIS A 341 -5.31 -5.61 -2.96
CA HIS A 341 -4.79 -5.69 -1.61
C HIS A 341 -3.62 -6.69 -1.56
N ASN A 342 -3.20 -7.09 -0.37
CA ASN A 342 -2.02 -7.92 -0.15
C ASN A 342 -2.24 -9.39 -0.54
N PRO A 343 -1.22 -10.07 -1.12
CA PRO A 343 -1.30 -11.49 -1.43
C PRO A 343 -1.31 -12.35 -0.17
N PRO A 344 -1.84 -13.57 -0.23
CA PRO A 344 -1.71 -14.53 0.86
C PRO A 344 -0.25 -14.78 1.21
N ARG A 345 0.00 -15.09 2.51
CA ARG A 345 1.34 -15.44 3.00
C ARG A 345 1.26 -16.65 3.93
N GLU A 346 1.93 -17.73 3.61
CA GLU A 346 1.96 -18.97 4.40
C GLU A 346 0.56 -19.45 4.82
N GLY A 347 -0.37 -19.42 3.88
CA GLY A 347 -1.77 -19.80 4.07
C GLY A 347 -2.63 -18.81 4.86
N ARG A 348 -2.08 -17.66 5.26
CA ARG A 348 -2.85 -16.55 5.81
C ARG A 348 -3.43 -15.72 4.68
N ILE A 349 -4.70 -15.38 4.77
CA ILE A 349 -5.42 -14.55 3.79
C ILE A 349 -5.68 -13.20 4.43
N PHE A 350 -5.41 -12.14 3.67
CA PHE A 350 -5.64 -10.75 4.04
C PHE A 350 -6.82 -10.23 3.22
N PRO A 351 -8.05 -10.24 3.74
CA PRO A 351 -9.24 -9.98 2.93
C PRO A 351 -9.31 -8.54 2.40
N GLY A 352 -8.78 -7.57 3.16
CA GLY A 352 -8.79 -6.16 2.75
C GLY A 352 -10.21 -5.61 2.62
N SER A 353 -11.03 -5.78 3.66
CA SER A 353 -12.42 -5.35 3.63
C SER A 353 -12.54 -3.84 3.81
N ASP A 354 -11.86 -3.28 4.83
CA ASP A 354 -11.74 -1.81 4.96
C ASP A 354 -10.72 -1.29 3.93
N ASP A 355 -9.61 -1.98 3.77
CA ASP A 355 -8.50 -1.68 2.86
C ASP A 355 -8.51 -2.60 1.62
N ASN A 356 -9.13 -2.27 0.45
CA ASN A 356 -9.97 -1.10 0.27
C ASN A 356 -11.26 -1.47 -0.48
N ALA A 357 -11.85 -2.64 -0.12
CA ALA A 357 -13.17 -2.98 -0.65
C ALA A 357 -14.23 -1.92 -0.25
N SER A 358 -14.06 -1.28 0.92
CA SER A 358 -14.97 -0.25 1.42
C SER A 358 -15.07 0.96 0.49
N GLY A 359 -13.93 1.47 0.03
CA GLY A 359 -13.88 2.57 -0.94
C GLY A 359 -14.50 2.18 -2.29
N CYS A 360 -14.23 0.97 -2.76
CA CYS A 360 -14.82 0.46 -4.01
C CYS A 360 -16.35 0.47 -3.96
N VAL A 361 -16.92 0.05 -2.84
CA VAL A 361 -18.37 -0.01 -2.63
C VAL A 361 -19.00 1.37 -2.50
N ALA A 362 -18.32 2.30 -1.81
CA ALA A 362 -18.76 3.69 -1.72
C ALA A 362 -18.92 4.31 -3.12
N MET A 363 -17.99 4.03 -4.02
CA MET A 363 -18.04 4.51 -5.41
C MET A 363 -19.27 3.97 -6.16
N LEU A 364 -19.60 2.68 -6.03
CA LEU A 364 -20.82 2.11 -6.64
C LEU A 364 -22.09 2.78 -6.12
N SER A 365 -22.16 3.07 -4.82
CA SER A 365 -23.29 3.76 -4.21
C SER A 365 -23.42 5.21 -4.68
N ILE A 366 -22.31 5.93 -4.83
CA ILE A 366 -22.28 7.28 -5.41
C ILE A 366 -22.73 7.24 -6.87
N ALA A 367 -22.27 6.28 -7.66
CA ALA A 367 -22.66 6.12 -9.06
C ALA A 367 -24.19 5.94 -9.18
N LYS A 368 -24.80 5.08 -8.38
CA LYS A 368 -26.27 4.90 -8.33
C LYS A 368 -26.98 6.21 -7.97
N ALA A 369 -26.48 6.93 -6.98
CA ALA A 369 -27.06 8.21 -6.57
C ALA A 369 -26.97 9.26 -7.69
N MET A 370 -25.85 9.33 -8.41
CA MET A 370 -25.63 10.26 -9.50
C MET A 370 -26.43 9.92 -10.76
N MET A 371 -26.80 8.66 -10.97
CA MET A 371 -27.75 8.30 -12.04
C MET A 371 -29.13 8.91 -11.84
N ALA A 372 -29.56 9.09 -10.58
CA ALA A 372 -30.82 9.75 -10.24
C ALA A 372 -30.74 11.29 -10.29
N GLU A 373 -29.54 11.85 -10.15
CA GLU A 373 -29.30 13.30 -10.12
C GLU A 373 -27.90 13.59 -10.65
N ARG A 374 -27.80 13.85 -11.97
CA ARG A 374 -26.51 14.06 -12.65
C ARG A 374 -25.92 15.44 -12.36
N PRO A 375 -24.63 15.55 -12.02
CA PRO A 375 -23.95 16.83 -11.98
C PRO A 375 -23.79 17.43 -13.39
N LYS A 376 -23.44 18.71 -13.47
CA LYS A 376 -23.17 19.41 -14.73
C LYS A 376 -21.92 18.89 -15.43
N ARG A 377 -20.82 18.67 -14.66
CA ARG A 377 -19.60 18.03 -15.15
C ARG A 377 -19.79 16.54 -15.26
N SER A 378 -19.00 15.94 -16.12
CA SER A 378 -18.88 14.49 -16.17
C SER A 378 -18.14 13.96 -14.94
N VAL A 379 -18.42 12.70 -14.60
CA VAL A 379 -17.75 12.00 -13.49
C VAL A 379 -17.08 10.74 -14.03
N ILE A 380 -15.82 10.57 -13.69
CA ILE A 380 -15.05 9.35 -13.97
C ILE A 380 -14.89 8.60 -12.66
N PHE A 381 -15.27 7.33 -12.64
CA PHE A 381 -15.04 6.40 -11.54
C PHE A 381 -13.84 5.53 -11.90
N VAL A 382 -12.78 5.56 -11.09
CA VAL A 382 -11.58 4.78 -11.33
C VAL A 382 -11.28 3.90 -10.12
N TRP A 383 -11.46 2.59 -10.28
CA TRP A 383 -10.95 1.61 -9.32
C TRP A 383 -9.53 1.26 -9.76
N HIS A 384 -8.55 1.79 -9.02
CA HIS A 384 -7.14 1.63 -9.34
C HIS A 384 -6.65 0.23 -9.01
N THR A 385 -5.71 -0.29 -9.80
CA THR A 385 -4.97 -1.51 -9.51
C THR A 385 -3.62 -1.20 -8.90
N ALA A 386 -3.03 -2.15 -8.20
CA ALA A 386 -1.63 -2.09 -7.74
C ALA A 386 -1.30 -0.83 -6.92
N GLU A 387 -2.23 -0.37 -6.08
CA GLU A 387 -1.98 0.67 -5.08
C GLU A 387 -0.93 0.18 -4.09
N GLU A 388 -1.11 -1.04 -3.56
CA GLU A 388 -0.23 -1.72 -2.60
C GLU A 388 1.20 -2.00 -3.17
N ARG A 389 1.39 -1.76 -4.45
CA ARG A 389 2.66 -1.86 -5.16
C ARG A 389 3.29 -0.50 -5.46
N GLY A 390 2.75 0.58 -4.87
CA GLY A 390 3.28 1.94 -5.00
C GLY A 390 2.44 2.86 -5.86
N LEU A 391 1.11 2.85 -5.69
CA LEU A 391 0.15 3.75 -6.36
C LEU A 391 0.16 3.61 -7.89
N VAL A 392 0.54 2.41 -8.39
CA VAL A 392 0.87 2.20 -9.81
C VAL A 392 -0.31 2.51 -10.71
N GLY A 393 -1.51 2.01 -10.37
CA GLY A 393 -2.71 2.22 -11.17
C GLY A 393 -3.09 3.68 -11.30
N ALA A 394 -2.98 4.45 -10.21
CA ALA A 394 -3.27 5.87 -10.21
C ALA A 394 -2.22 6.66 -11.02
N TYR A 395 -0.93 6.34 -10.89
CA TYR A 395 0.11 6.92 -11.75
C TYR A 395 -0.13 6.60 -13.22
N TYR A 396 -0.43 5.34 -13.53
CA TYR A 396 -0.71 4.93 -14.90
C TYR A 396 -1.94 5.67 -15.48
N PHE A 397 -3.00 5.81 -14.68
CA PHE A 397 -4.20 6.53 -15.11
C PHE A 397 -3.91 7.99 -15.46
N VAL A 398 -3.17 8.72 -14.63
CA VAL A 398 -2.87 10.14 -14.93
C VAL A 398 -1.86 10.32 -16.06
N GLN A 399 -0.99 9.33 -16.31
CA GLN A 399 -0.01 9.34 -17.40
C GLN A 399 -0.63 8.93 -18.73
N HIS A 400 -1.60 8.03 -18.73
CA HIS A 400 -2.29 7.47 -19.90
C HIS A 400 -3.81 7.74 -19.83
N SER A 401 -4.17 8.93 -19.36
CA SER A 401 -5.57 9.28 -19.14
C SER A 401 -6.37 9.28 -20.46
N PRO A 402 -7.57 8.65 -20.48
CA PRO A 402 -8.44 8.67 -21.65
C PRO A 402 -9.06 10.05 -21.93
N VAL A 403 -8.88 11.00 -21.01
CA VAL A 403 -9.33 12.38 -21.13
C VAL A 403 -8.18 13.35 -20.87
N PRO A 404 -8.26 14.60 -21.35
CA PRO A 404 -7.23 15.60 -21.03
C PRO A 404 -7.13 15.81 -19.52
N VAL A 405 -5.96 15.52 -18.92
CA VAL A 405 -5.72 15.59 -17.47
C VAL A 405 -5.96 17.00 -16.92
N GLU A 406 -5.68 18.04 -17.72
CA GLU A 406 -5.93 19.44 -17.37
C GLU A 406 -7.42 19.79 -17.25
N LYS A 407 -8.32 18.94 -17.76
CA LYS A 407 -9.77 19.06 -17.63
C LYS A 407 -10.33 18.39 -16.36
N ILE A 408 -9.51 17.68 -15.61
CA ILE A 408 -9.92 17.09 -14.34
C ILE A 408 -9.90 18.18 -13.26
N THR A 409 -11.07 18.45 -12.65
CA THR A 409 -11.18 19.51 -11.64
C THR A 409 -10.66 19.07 -10.27
N ALA A 410 -10.95 17.84 -9.87
CA ALA A 410 -10.50 17.25 -8.61
C ALA A 410 -10.53 15.72 -8.66
N ASN A 411 -9.74 15.08 -7.78
CA ASN A 411 -9.85 13.68 -7.42
C ASN A 411 -10.36 13.53 -5.98
N LEU A 412 -11.40 12.73 -5.78
CA LEU A 412 -11.97 12.35 -4.50
C LEU A 412 -11.67 10.87 -4.28
N ASN A 413 -10.67 10.56 -3.48
CA ASN A 413 -10.17 9.20 -3.26
C ASN A 413 -10.67 8.63 -1.94
N PHE A 414 -11.28 7.45 -1.99
CA PHE A 414 -11.63 6.66 -0.81
C PHE A 414 -10.56 5.61 -0.55
N ASP A 415 -10.14 5.55 0.71
CA ASP A 415 -9.28 4.46 1.13
C ASP A 415 -9.41 4.26 2.64
N MET A 416 -10.01 3.10 3.03
CA MET A 416 -10.36 2.75 4.41
C MET A 416 -11.36 3.73 5.03
N ILE A 417 -12.66 3.38 5.05
CA ILE A 417 -13.72 4.31 5.49
C ILE A 417 -14.73 3.71 6.49
N THR A 418 -14.48 2.49 7.00
CA THR A 418 -15.49 1.78 7.81
C THR A 418 -15.11 1.58 9.28
N ARG A 419 -13.93 2.01 9.69
CA ARG A 419 -13.40 1.65 11.01
C ARG A 419 -13.18 2.86 11.92
N ASN A 420 -12.76 2.61 13.16
CA ASN A 420 -12.45 3.61 14.17
C ASN A 420 -13.68 4.45 14.61
N ASP A 421 -13.49 5.74 14.94
CA ASP A 421 -14.58 6.62 15.41
C ASP A 421 -15.74 6.67 14.40
N PRO A 422 -16.99 6.26 14.78
CA PRO A 422 -18.14 6.26 13.89
C PRO A 422 -18.56 7.65 13.41
N ASN A 423 -18.05 8.71 14.01
CA ASN A 423 -18.37 10.08 13.66
C ASN A 423 -17.14 10.89 13.20
N GLY A 424 -15.96 10.28 13.09
CA GLY A 424 -14.72 10.95 12.71
C GLY A 424 -14.21 10.47 11.34
N ILE A 425 -13.64 11.41 10.56
CA ILE A 425 -12.97 11.10 9.29
C ILE A 425 -11.79 12.05 9.09
N TYR A 426 -10.67 11.53 8.59
CA TYR A 426 -9.53 12.33 8.18
C TYR A 426 -9.69 12.76 6.73
N LEU A 427 -9.33 14.01 6.43
CA LEU A 427 -9.24 14.56 5.09
C LEU A 427 -7.78 14.92 4.81
N ILE A 428 -7.19 14.30 3.80
CA ILE A 428 -5.77 14.44 3.47
C ILE A 428 -5.67 14.97 2.03
N GLY A 429 -5.10 16.15 1.85
CA GLY A 429 -4.97 16.81 0.55
C GLY A 429 -5.98 17.97 0.33
N THR A 430 -6.71 18.41 1.34
CA THR A 430 -7.67 19.53 1.22
C THR A 430 -7.04 20.87 1.56
N THR A 431 -6.74 21.13 2.84
CA THR A 431 -6.30 22.44 3.35
C THR A 431 -4.93 22.86 2.79
N LYS A 432 -4.16 21.90 2.28
CA LYS A 432 -2.81 22.15 1.71
C LYS A 432 -2.82 22.36 0.20
N LEU A 433 -3.95 22.20 -0.48
CA LEU A 433 -4.01 22.26 -1.95
C LEU A 433 -5.00 23.32 -2.45
N SER A 434 -6.25 23.29 -1.97
CA SER A 434 -7.34 24.09 -2.50
C SER A 434 -8.31 24.50 -1.41
N THR A 435 -8.42 25.81 -1.17
CA THR A 435 -9.40 26.36 -0.22
C THR A 435 -10.84 26.10 -0.67
N GLU A 436 -11.08 26.02 -1.97
CA GLU A 436 -12.40 25.69 -2.52
C GLU A 436 -12.78 24.24 -2.26
N LEU A 437 -11.83 23.29 -2.36
CA LEU A 437 -12.08 21.87 -2.05
C LEU A 437 -12.41 21.69 -0.58
N ASP A 438 -11.60 22.28 0.30
CA ASP A 438 -11.83 22.23 1.75
C ASP A 438 -13.17 22.85 2.13
N LYS A 439 -13.53 24.01 1.52
CA LYS A 439 -14.83 24.64 1.74
C LYS A 439 -15.97 23.70 1.31
N SER A 440 -15.86 23.00 0.19
CA SER A 440 -16.88 22.05 -0.27
C SER A 440 -17.13 20.95 0.74
N PHE A 441 -16.08 20.41 1.38
CA PHE A 441 -16.22 19.43 2.46
C PHE A 441 -16.90 20.01 3.70
N ARG A 442 -16.52 21.19 4.13
CA ARG A 442 -17.14 21.84 5.31
C ARG A 442 -18.61 22.15 5.09
N ASP A 443 -18.96 22.70 3.93
CA ASP A 443 -20.34 23.04 3.59
C ASP A 443 -21.22 21.78 3.50
N ALA A 444 -20.76 20.74 2.82
CA ALA A 444 -21.47 19.46 2.71
C ALA A 444 -21.65 18.81 4.10
N ASN A 445 -20.64 18.90 4.95
CA ASN A 445 -20.64 18.31 6.28
C ASN A 445 -21.63 18.98 7.24
N ALA A 446 -22.11 20.18 6.96
CA ALA A 446 -23.13 20.83 7.77
C ALA A 446 -24.41 19.97 7.92
N SER A 447 -24.72 19.15 6.91
CA SER A 447 -25.85 18.21 6.91
C SER A 447 -25.51 16.82 7.43
N ILE A 448 -24.26 16.36 7.32
CA ILE A 448 -23.80 15.03 7.71
C ILE A 448 -23.30 14.98 9.15
N LYS A 449 -22.59 16.03 9.59
CA LYS A 449 -22.12 16.24 10.97
C LYS A 449 -21.04 15.25 11.42
N LEU A 450 -20.12 14.88 10.52
CA LEU A 450 -18.89 14.17 10.92
C LEU A 450 -17.88 15.17 11.52
N THR A 451 -17.02 14.68 12.39
CA THR A 451 -15.80 15.39 12.79
C THR A 451 -14.78 15.27 11.65
N LEU A 452 -14.49 16.39 10.99
CA LEU A 452 -13.45 16.47 9.96
C LEU A 452 -12.11 16.73 10.64
N ASP A 453 -11.18 15.76 10.54
CA ASP A 453 -9.85 15.86 11.15
C ASP A 453 -8.79 16.01 10.06
N TYR A 454 -7.90 16.98 10.22
CA TYR A 454 -6.84 17.33 9.27
C TYR A 454 -5.45 16.96 9.77
N LYS A 455 -5.36 16.12 10.82
CA LYS A 455 -4.10 15.71 11.45
C LYS A 455 -3.06 15.21 10.44
N TYR A 456 -3.51 14.48 9.44
CA TYR A 456 -2.66 13.85 8.42
C TYR A 456 -2.53 14.66 7.12
N ASP A 457 -3.15 15.84 7.05
CA ASP A 457 -3.09 16.73 5.88
C ASP A 457 -1.73 17.46 5.76
N ASP A 458 -0.89 17.38 6.78
CA ASP A 458 0.45 17.95 6.73
C ASP A 458 1.45 16.97 6.06
N PRO A 459 2.04 17.35 4.91
CA PRO A 459 3.08 16.54 4.27
C PRO A 459 4.31 16.26 5.13
N ALA A 460 4.53 17.05 6.18
CA ALA A 460 5.62 16.85 7.15
C ALA A 460 5.26 15.89 8.30
N GLU A 461 4.03 15.37 8.34
CA GLU A 461 3.58 14.39 9.33
C GLU A 461 4.48 13.15 9.29
N PRO A 462 4.93 12.63 10.47
CA PRO A 462 5.97 11.59 10.55
C PRO A 462 5.66 10.31 9.78
N ASN A 463 4.41 9.86 9.74
CA ASN A 463 4.00 8.64 9.03
C ASN A 463 3.75 8.88 7.52
N ARG A 464 3.78 10.15 7.07
CA ARG A 464 3.67 10.55 5.67
C ARG A 464 2.39 10.09 4.98
N PHE A 465 1.29 10.07 5.67
CA PHE A 465 0.00 9.68 5.08
C PHE A 465 -0.36 10.48 3.82
N PHE A 466 0.03 11.75 3.73
CA PHE A 466 -0.20 12.57 2.54
C PHE A 466 0.19 11.92 1.21
N PHE A 467 1.19 11.02 1.23
CA PHE A 467 1.79 10.39 0.05
C PHE A 467 1.40 8.93 -0.14
N ARG A 468 0.46 8.38 0.64
CA ARG A 468 0.31 6.94 0.78
C ARG A 468 -0.98 6.37 0.17
N SER A 469 -1.74 7.16 -0.61
CA SER A 469 -2.88 6.65 -1.34
C SER A 469 -3.06 7.33 -2.70
N ASP A 470 -4.00 6.88 -3.49
CA ASP A 470 -4.18 7.17 -4.92
C ASP A 470 -4.49 8.64 -5.26
N GLN A 471 -4.82 9.50 -4.29
CA GLN A 471 -4.95 10.93 -4.53
C GLN A 471 -3.61 11.58 -4.89
N TYR A 472 -2.49 11.01 -4.41
CA TYR A 472 -1.18 11.66 -4.55
C TYR A 472 -0.68 11.74 -6.01
N PRO A 473 -0.79 10.72 -6.86
CA PRO A 473 -0.51 10.85 -8.28
C PRO A 473 -1.24 12.00 -8.97
N TYR A 474 -2.53 12.23 -8.65
CA TYR A 474 -3.28 13.36 -9.20
C TYR A 474 -2.73 14.70 -8.72
N ILE A 475 -2.38 14.83 -7.44
CA ILE A 475 -1.73 16.02 -6.89
C ILE A 475 -0.45 16.35 -7.64
N ARG A 476 0.35 15.34 -7.97
CA ARG A 476 1.57 15.52 -8.76
C ARG A 476 1.34 16.03 -10.17
N TYR A 477 0.15 15.85 -10.72
CA TYR A 477 -0.27 16.41 -12.00
C TYR A 477 -1.06 17.71 -11.86
N GLY A 478 -0.99 18.35 -10.69
CA GLY A 478 -1.61 19.65 -10.45
C GLY A 478 -3.14 19.58 -10.32
N ILE A 479 -3.68 18.44 -9.94
CA ILE A 479 -5.11 18.23 -9.70
C ILE A 479 -5.31 18.22 -8.18
N PRO A 480 -6.21 19.06 -7.61
CA PRO A 480 -6.60 18.93 -6.22
C PRO A 480 -7.11 17.52 -5.94
N GLY A 481 -6.49 16.82 -5.01
CA GLY A 481 -6.82 15.45 -4.65
C GLY A 481 -6.99 15.31 -3.14
N VAL A 482 -8.00 14.59 -2.70
CA VAL A 482 -8.25 14.30 -1.30
C VAL A 482 -8.34 12.81 -1.05
N TRP A 483 -7.70 12.34 -0.01
CA TRP A 483 -7.92 11.03 0.57
C TRP A 483 -8.90 11.14 1.74
N VAL A 484 -10.05 10.50 1.62
CA VAL A 484 -11.06 10.34 2.66
C VAL A 484 -10.73 9.07 3.43
N PHE A 485 -10.32 9.19 4.70
CA PHE A 485 -9.64 8.14 5.45
C PHE A 485 -10.15 8.00 6.88
N CYS A 486 -10.35 6.79 7.37
CA CYS A 486 -10.80 6.56 8.75
C CYS A 486 -9.66 6.33 9.76
N GLY A 487 -8.41 6.32 9.31
CA GLY A 487 -7.25 5.95 10.14
C GLY A 487 -6.96 4.44 10.13
N THR A 488 -5.73 4.07 10.48
CA THR A 488 -5.32 2.66 10.60
C THR A 488 -5.88 2.00 11.86
N THR A 489 -6.01 0.68 11.83
CA THR A 489 -6.42 -0.17 12.95
C THR A 489 -5.36 -1.25 13.19
N PRO A 490 -5.41 -2.01 14.29
CA PRO A 490 -4.57 -3.20 14.46
C PRO A 490 -4.78 -4.27 13.37
N ASP A 491 -5.89 -4.21 12.64
CA ASP A 491 -6.21 -5.13 11.54
C ASP A 491 -5.62 -4.67 10.18
N TYR A 492 -5.05 -3.48 10.10
CA TYR A 492 -4.45 -2.94 8.87
C TYR A 492 -3.37 -3.88 8.34
N HIS A 493 -3.51 -4.35 7.10
CA HIS A 493 -2.67 -5.38 6.46
C HIS A 493 -2.60 -6.71 7.26
N GLN A 494 -3.69 -7.07 7.96
CA GLN A 494 -3.79 -8.31 8.73
C GLN A 494 -5.02 -9.14 8.31
N GLU A 495 -5.05 -10.41 8.76
CA GLU A 495 -6.17 -11.34 8.52
C GLU A 495 -7.49 -10.88 9.15
N GLY A 496 -7.42 -9.92 10.06
CA GLY A 496 -8.55 -9.37 10.80
C GLY A 496 -9.28 -8.22 10.10
N ASP A 497 -8.82 -7.78 8.92
CA ASP A 497 -9.56 -6.80 8.11
C ASP A 497 -10.68 -7.49 7.32
N VAL A 498 -11.77 -7.76 8.02
CA VAL A 498 -12.92 -8.55 7.57
C VAL A 498 -14.21 -7.73 7.57
N GLU A 499 -15.17 -8.12 6.73
CA GLU A 499 -16.47 -7.43 6.55
C GLU A 499 -17.27 -7.33 7.86
N GLU A 500 -17.20 -8.33 8.71
CA GLU A 500 -17.95 -8.39 9.97
C GLU A 500 -17.59 -7.26 10.95
N LYS A 501 -16.44 -6.62 10.76
CA LYS A 501 -15.99 -5.50 11.59
C LYS A 501 -16.30 -4.13 10.97
N ALA A 502 -16.92 -4.07 9.80
CA ALA A 502 -17.24 -2.81 9.13
C ALA A 502 -18.38 -2.06 9.84
N ASP A 503 -18.17 -0.77 10.11
CA ASP A 503 -19.23 0.14 10.52
C ASP A 503 -19.93 0.71 9.27
N TYR A 504 -21.03 0.08 8.90
CA TYR A 504 -21.85 0.48 7.77
C TYR A 504 -22.53 1.83 7.96
N GLY A 505 -22.84 2.21 9.22
CA GLY A 505 -23.41 3.52 9.51
C GLY A 505 -22.41 4.64 9.26
N LYS A 506 -21.15 4.44 9.63
CA LYS A 506 -20.05 5.35 9.28
C LYS A 506 -19.85 5.41 7.77
N MET A 507 -19.75 4.24 7.12
CA MET A 507 -19.57 4.13 5.67
C MET A 507 -20.65 4.92 4.92
N GLU A 508 -21.92 4.81 5.32
CA GLU A 508 -23.03 5.57 4.76
C GLU A 508 -22.82 7.09 4.90
N LYS A 509 -22.46 7.57 6.10
CA LYS A 509 -22.21 8.99 6.33
C LYS A 509 -21.07 9.54 5.47
N VAL A 510 -19.95 8.81 5.43
CA VAL A 510 -18.76 9.20 4.65
C VAL A 510 -19.07 9.20 3.14
N THR A 511 -19.78 8.20 2.66
CA THR A 511 -20.20 8.11 1.26
C THR A 511 -21.14 9.26 0.88
N ARG A 512 -22.13 9.58 1.75
CA ARG A 512 -23.03 10.73 1.56
C ARG A 512 -22.30 12.07 1.56
N LEU A 513 -21.33 12.24 2.47
CA LEU A 513 -20.49 13.45 2.51
C LEU A 513 -19.77 13.63 1.16
N THR A 514 -19.07 12.62 0.72
CA THR A 514 -18.27 12.70 -0.52
C THR A 514 -19.16 12.84 -1.76
N TYR A 515 -20.33 12.19 -1.78
CA TYR A 515 -21.34 12.44 -2.84
C TYR A 515 -21.75 13.92 -2.92
N LEU A 516 -22.07 14.54 -1.78
CA LEU A 516 -22.45 15.97 -1.74
C LEU A 516 -21.31 16.88 -2.20
N VAL A 517 -20.08 16.57 -1.82
CA VAL A 517 -18.88 17.28 -2.29
C VAL A 517 -18.71 17.13 -3.79
N ALA A 518 -18.86 15.91 -4.33
CA ALA A 518 -18.76 15.64 -5.76
C ALA A 518 -19.83 16.38 -6.56
N MET A 519 -21.07 16.45 -6.04
CA MET A 519 -22.16 17.22 -6.64
C MET A 519 -21.89 18.72 -6.60
N ASP A 520 -21.38 19.26 -5.49
CA ASP A 520 -21.01 20.67 -5.38
C ASP A 520 -19.91 21.03 -6.40
N ILE A 521 -18.81 20.26 -6.43
CA ILE A 521 -17.70 20.47 -7.37
C ILE A 521 -18.16 20.26 -8.82
N GLY A 522 -18.99 19.27 -9.06
CA GLY A 522 -19.54 18.95 -10.38
C GLY A 522 -20.46 20.06 -10.94
N ASN A 523 -21.01 20.92 -10.08
CA ASN A 523 -21.94 21.99 -10.46
C ASN A 523 -21.32 23.41 -10.43
N LYS A 524 -20.12 23.59 -9.85
CA LYS A 524 -19.45 24.89 -9.79
C LYS A 524 -19.05 25.43 -11.18
N PRO A 525 -19.05 26.75 -11.38
CA PRO A 525 -18.42 27.34 -12.57
C PRO A 525 -16.89 27.25 -12.44
N GLY A 526 -16.21 26.83 -13.49
CA GLY A 526 -14.74 26.74 -13.54
C GLY A 526 -14.15 25.57 -12.76
N LEU A 527 -12.89 25.28 -13.03
CA LEU A 527 -12.10 24.26 -12.33
C LEU A 527 -11.66 24.76 -10.95
N LEU A 528 -11.54 23.85 -9.98
CA LEU A 528 -11.03 24.20 -8.65
C LEU A 528 -9.61 24.78 -8.75
N LYS A 529 -9.31 25.79 -7.96
CA LYS A 529 -7.99 26.42 -7.93
C LYS A 529 -7.04 25.65 -7.03
N LEU A 530 -5.76 25.65 -7.43
CA LEU A 530 -4.63 25.28 -6.58
C LEU A 530 -4.08 26.57 -5.98
N ASP A 531 -4.58 27.00 -4.84
CA ASP A 531 -4.32 28.32 -4.28
C ASP A 531 -3.48 28.29 -2.98
N VAL A 532 -3.13 27.10 -2.48
CA VAL A 532 -2.38 26.97 -1.23
C VAL A 532 -0.92 26.63 -1.47
N LEU A 533 -0.60 25.83 -2.51
CA LEU A 533 0.75 25.36 -2.81
C LEU A 533 1.23 25.91 -4.14
N PRO A 534 2.12 26.91 -4.13
CA PRO A 534 2.63 27.53 -5.34
C PRO A 534 3.44 26.59 -6.22
N GLU A 535 4.02 25.51 -5.67
CA GLU A 535 4.82 24.52 -6.41
C GLU A 535 3.98 23.59 -7.29
N VAL A 536 2.67 23.52 -7.06
CA VAL A 536 1.73 22.63 -7.78
C VAL A 536 0.84 23.45 -8.73
N THR A 537 1.38 24.46 -9.39
CA THR A 537 0.58 25.43 -10.15
C THR A 537 0.19 25.01 -11.55
N THR A 538 0.86 24.02 -12.14
CA THR A 538 0.65 23.64 -13.55
C THR A 538 -0.18 22.38 -13.64
N ARG A 539 -1.48 22.55 -13.91
CA ARG A 539 -2.41 21.45 -14.14
C ARG A 539 -2.05 20.68 -15.43
N GLY A 540 -2.14 19.35 -15.39
CA GLY A 540 -1.88 18.48 -16.53
C GLY A 540 -0.41 18.18 -16.80
N LYS A 541 0.53 18.76 -16.04
CA LYS A 541 1.95 18.48 -16.16
C LYS A 541 2.50 17.85 -14.90
N HIS A 542 3.40 16.88 -15.08
CA HIS A 542 4.08 16.25 -13.95
C HIS A 542 4.99 17.26 -13.25
N ASN A 543 4.65 17.62 -12.02
CA ASN A 543 5.43 18.51 -11.19
C ASN A 543 6.44 17.70 -10.36
N MET A 544 7.61 17.39 -10.92
CA MET A 544 8.72 16.66 -10.26
C MET A 544 9.21 17.34 -8.98
N LYS A 545 8.97 18.64 -8.82
CA LYS A 545 9.50 19.46 -7.72
C LYS A 545 8.62 19.53 -6.48
N VAL A 546 7.51 18.81 -6.40
CA VAL A 546 6.77 18.67 -5.15
C VAL A 546 7.54 17.75 -4.20
N VAL A 547 8.80 18.09 -3.98
CA VAL A 547 9.54 17.63 -2.82
C VAL A 547 9.19 18.62 -1.72
N TRP A 548 8.26 18.25 -0.86
CA TRP A 548 7.96 19.02 0.33
C TRP A 548 9.24 19.15 1.15
N GLN A 549 9.96 20.26 0.98
CA GLN A 549 11.03 20.59 1.89
C GLN A 549 10.39 20.91 3.23
N ARG A 550 10.82 20.22 4.27
CA ARG A 550 10.50 20.62 5.64
C ARG A 550 10.77 22.11 5.79
N ALA A 551 9.77 22.86 6.24
CA ALA A 551 10.06 24.13 6.85
C ALA A 551 11.12 23.90 7.94
N ALA A 552 12.23 24.65 7.89
CA ALA A 552 13.23 24.58 8.93
C ALA A 552 12.53 24.80 10.28
N PRO A 553 12.86 24.03 11.33
CA PRO A 553 12.30 24.31 12.65
C PRO A 553 12.59 25.78 13.00
N PRO A 554 11.63 26.49 13.64
CA PRO A 554 11.88 27.84 14.08
C PRO A 554 13.17 27.86 14.91
N SER A 555 14.06 28.81 14.60
CA SER A 555 15.27 29.00 15.37
C SER A 555 14.91 29.17 16.84
N PRO A 556 15.62 28.54 17.79
CA PRO A 556 15.33 28.76 19.21
C PRO A 556 15.43 30.26 19.51
N PRO A 557 14.58 30.79 20.39
CA PRO A 557 14.67 32.17 20.79
C PRO A 557 16.06 32.47 21.34
N ARG A 558 16.65 33.57 20.86
CA ARG A 558 17.95 34.06 21.32
C ARG A 558 17.90 34.50 22.77
#